data_06ec7289ff51bf691e8ca2bf16fc4edb
#
_entry.id   06ec7289ff51bf691e8ca2bf16fc4edb
#
_cell.length_a   1.000
_cell.length_b   1.000
_cell.length_c   1.000
_cell.angle_alpha   90.00
_cell.angle_beta   90.00
_cell.angle_gamma   90.00
#
_symmetry.space_group_name_H-M   'P 1'
#
loop_
_entity.id
_entity.type
_entity.pdbx_description
1 polymer ?
#
loop_
_entity_poly.entity_id
_entity_poly.type
_entity_poly.pdbx_seq_one_letter_code
_entity_poly.pdbx_strand_id
1 'polypeptide(L)'
;MKLSARIAAPAAALVLAGLTATACAPGTSDTGAEGDAKTGTLRVWLFQEVGNKPKEKVVDAAVADFEKAHEGAEVEVEYIPVDTRAQRVKAAFNDPKSAPDLIEYGNTDTAGYVKDGGLADVSEEFAAWDEAKDTDPTAKQSVTVDGQVYGAPLFVGVRALYYRTDVFEDLGIEPPKSQDELISTAKKIRREKPDLYGLAVGGAYTYGAMPFIWAQGGELADETGVTYRSAINSAKARKGIEAYTSLFGDDNCPAAKCAAMGGNATVTAFASGKAAMAIGGDFSHAAVEAGAVKGRYAVVPLPGVTAGSIAPAFAGGNNIGVLKSSSHRTLAVDLMKSLTGKETQAKMFDAMGFLPTYTDVLGTAAEKEPFVGPFVETLGAGAKFVPASPAWGQIDASLVLPTMFQEIASGRKDVDAASDDAAKKMDAAFAEAG
;
A
#
# COMPACT_ATOMS: atom_id res chain seq x y z
N MET A 1 -67.26 -17.30 -10.12
CA MET A 1 -67.69 -18.67 -9.74
C MET A 1 -66.69 -19.07 -8.61
N LYS A 2 -67.06 -18.92 -7.31
CA LYS A 2 -67.77 -19.90 -6.46
C LYS A 2 -67.14 -21.31 -6.60
N LEU A 3 -66.59 -21.96 -5.58
CA LEU A 3 -67.05 -22.37 -4.23
C LEU A 3 -65.82 -22.98 -3.51
N SER A 4 -65.45 -22.59 -2.25
CA SER A 4 -65.95 -23.24 -0.97
C SER A 4 -65.36 -24.62 -0.68
N ALA A 5 -64.50 -24.72 0.34
CA ALA A 5 -64.70 -25.06 1.75
C ALA A 5 -64.72 -26.57 2.10
N ARG A 6 -63.94 -26.97 3.10
CA ARG A 6 -64.30 -27.55 4.42
C ARG A 6 -63.17 -28.38 4.97
N ILE A 7 -62.52 -27.97 6.08
CA ILE A 7 -62.69 -28.33 7.51
C ILE A 7 -62.87 -29.85 7.75
N ALA A 8 -61.89 -30.43 8.50
CA ALA A 8 -62.12 -31.39 9.60
C ALA A 8 -60.83 -31.61 10.42
N ALA A 9 -60.87 -31.24 11.70
CA ALA A 9 -60.10 -31.87 12.77
C ALA A 9 -60.98 -32.98 13.36
N PRO A 10 -60.44 -34.00 14.05
CA PRO A 10 -60.48 -33.92 15.50
C PRO A 10 -59.33 -34.63 16.28
N ALA A 11 -59.12 -34.12 17.47
CA ALA A 11 -59.12 -34.73 18.82
C ALA A 11 -57.94 -35.60 19.26
N ALA A 12 -57.19 -35.05 20.14
CA ALA A 12 -56.81 -35.40 21.54
C ALA A 12 -56.60 -36.87 21.93
N ALA A 13 -55.41 -37.15 22.52
CA ALA A 13 -55.27 -38.07 23.63
C ALA A 13 -54.08 -37.58 24.50
N LEU A 14 -54.41 -37.20 25.75
CA LEU A 14 -53.49 -37.01 26.88
C LEU A 14 -53.02 -38.38 27.39
N VAL A 15 -51.70 -38.48 27.68
CA VAL A 15 -51.19 -39.39 28.68
C VAL A 15 -50.20 -38.65 29.58
N LEU A 16 -50.51 -38.42 30.80
CA LEU A 16 -49.67 -38.03 31.90
C LEU A 16 -48.90 -39.25 32.41
N ALA A 17 -47.62 -39.14 32.68
CA ALA A 17 -46.97 -39.62 33.92
C ALA A 17 -45.43 -39.46 33.80
N GLY A 18 -44.83 -38.96 34.89
CA GLY A 18 -43.44 -39.22 35.26
C GLY A 18 -42.59 -37.95 35.54
N LEU A 19 -42.79 -37.34 36.72
CA LEU A 19 -41.80 -36.42 37.31
C LEU A 19 -40.56 -37.23 37.76
N THR A 20 -39.40 -36.85 37.22
CA THR A 20 -38.11 -36.99 37.91
C THR A 20 -37.41 -35.66 37.90
N ALA A 21 -37.32 -35.06 39.08
CA ALA A 21 -36.54 -33.84 39.30
C ALA A 21 -35.05 -34.19 39.21
N THR A 22 -34.37 -33.62 38.23
CA THR A 22 -32.91 -33.52 38.23
C THR A 22 -32.53 -32.03 38.28
N ALA A 23 -31.70 -31.71 39.26
CA ALA A 23 -31.26 -30.37 39.63
C ALA A 23 -30.69 -29.59 38.47
N CYS A 24 -31.20 -28.37 38.22
CA CYS A 24 -30.56 -27.36 37.40
C CYS A 24 -29.33 -26.83 38.14
N ALA A 25 -28.15 -27.18 37.64
CA ALA A 25 -26.98 -26.32 37.79
C ALA A 25 -27.15 -25.13 36.86
N PRO A 26 -26.81 -23.88 37.23
CA PRO A 26 -26.83 -22.78 36.34
C PRO A 26 -25.72 -23.01 35.31
N GLY A 27 -26.10 -23.38 34.09
CA GLY A 27 -25.23 -23.37 32.94
C GLY A 27 -24.78 -21.92 32.69
N THR A 28 -23.52 -21.64 32.94
CA THR A 28 -22.84 -20.53 32.34
C THR A 28 -23.03 -20.68 30.84
N SER A 29 -23.77 -19.75 30.26
CA SER A 29 -23.75 -19.54 28.82
C SER A 29 -22.33 -19.11 28.45
N ASP A 30 -21.51 -20.10 28.17
CA ASP A 30 -20.26 -19.95 27.47
C ASP A 30 -20.66 -19.48 26.05
N THR A 31 -20.57 -18.20 25.82
CA THR A 31 -20.50 -17.65 24.47
C THR A 31 -19.15 -18.10 23.96
N GLY A 32 -19.12 -19.35 23.43
CA GLY A 32 -17.96 -19.99 22.91
C GLY A 32 -17.35 -19.08 21.84
N ALA A 33 -16.16 -18.56 22.13
CA ALA A 33 -15.19 -18.27 21.10
C ALA A 33 -15.07 -19.58 20.28
N GLU A 34 -15.40 -19.54 18.99
CA GLU A 34 -15.12 -20.65 18.08
C GLU A 34 -13.65 -20.99 18.26
N GLY A 35 -13.35 -22.23 18.67
CA GLY A 35 -12.02 -22.63 19.10
C GLY A 35 -11.05 -22.51 17.93
N ASP A 36 -9.82 -22.07 18.22
CA ASP A 36 -8.70 -21.99 17.30
C ASP A 36 -8.38 -23.38 16.69
N ALA A 37 -8.93 -23.65 15.53
CA ALA A 37 -8.79 -24.93 14.83
C ALA A 37 -7.35 -25.12 14.34
N LYS A 38 -6.79 -26.30 14.61
CA LYS A 38 -5.39 -26.65 14.26
C LYS A 38 -5.27 -27.43 12.95
N THR A 39 -6.39 -27.65 12.28
CA THR A 39 -6.47 -28.33 10.95
C THR A 39 -7.60 -27.68 10.17
N GLY A 40 -7.60 -27.89 8.83
CA GLY A 40 -8.62 -27.37 7.93
C GLY A 40 -8.05 -26.46 6.86
N THR A 41 -8.93 -25.81 6.10
CA THR A 41 -8.55 -24.96 4.99
C THR A 41 -8.43 -23.51 5.41
N LEU A 42 -7.23 -22.93 5.25
CA LEU A 42 -6.98 -21.49 5.38
C LEU A 42 -7.19 -20.83 4.01
N ARG A 43 -7.95 -19.76 3.99
CA ARG A 43 -8.15 -18.92 2.81
C ARG A 43 -7.29 -17.67 2.89
N VAL A 44 -6.55 -17.39 1.83
CA VAL A 44 -5.60 -16.26 1.76
C VAL A 44 -5.92 -15.40 0.55
N TRP A 45 -6.10 -14.10 0.75
CA TRP A 45 -6.19 -13.14 -0.34
C TRP A 45 -4.90 -12.37 -0.49
N LEU A 46 -4.26 -12.51 -1.65
CA LEU A 46 -3.07 -11.74 -2.03
C LEU A 46 -3.40 -10.83 -3.21
N PHE A 47 -2.61 -9.76 -3.39
CA PHE A 47 -2.82 -8.87 -4.52
C PHE A 47 -2.27 -9.46 -5.81
N GLN A 48 -3.03 -9.29 -6.88
CA GLN A 48 -2.60 -9.63 -8.22
C GLN A 48 -1.74 -8.49 -8.79
N GLU A 49 -0.48 -8.80 -9.06
CA GLU A 49 0.47 -7.89 -9.67
C GLU A 49 0.51 -8.03 -11.19
N VAL A 50 1.05 -7.00 -11.86
CA VAL A 50 1.37 -7.11 -13.28
C VAL A 50 2.48 -8.15 -13.45
N GLY A 51 2.22 -9.18 -14.25
CA GLY A 51 3.18 -10.28 -14.40
C GLY A 51 3.27 -11.19 -13.17
N ASN A 52 2.16 -11.51 -12.53
CA ASN A 52 2.04 -12.19 -11.23
C ASN A 52 2.72 -13.57 -11.09
N LYS A 53 2.96 -14.29 -12.20
CA LYS A 53 3.49 -15.66 -12.17
C LYS A 53 4.76 -15.90 -11.33
N PRO A 54 5.76 -15.00 -11.28
CA PRO A 54 6.90 -15.21 -10.40
C PRO A 54 6.51 -15.12 -8.92
N LYS A 55 5.60 -14.20 -8.53
CA LYS A 55 5.03 -14.10 -7.18
C LYS A 55 4.28 -15.40 -6.82
N GLU A 56 3.43 -15.89 -7.72
CA GLU A 56 2.68 -17.14 -7.52
C GLU A 56 3.61 -18.30 -7.18
N LYS A 57 4.71 -18.47 -7.91
CA LYS A 57 5.69 -19.56 -7.64
C LYS A 57 6.34 -19.46 -6.27
N VAL A 58 6.65 -18.25 -5.81
CA VAL A 58 7.25 -18.05 -4.48
C VAL A 58 6.22 -18.37 -3.39
N VAL A 59 4.99 -17.91 -3.57
CA VAL A 59 3.88 -18.19 -2.66
C VAL A 59 3.56 -19.68 -2.61
N ASP A 60 3.44 -20.33 -3.78
CA ASP A 60 3.17 -21.78 -3.86
C ASP A 60 4.23 -22.61 -3.12
N ALA A 61 5.51 -22.22 -3.24
CA ALA A 61 6.59 -22.89 -2.51
C ALA A 61 6.48 -22.69 -0.99
N ALA A 62 6.19 -21.46 -0.52
CA ALA A 62 6.01 -21.18 0.90
C ALA A 62 4.77 -21.91 1.49
N VAL A 63 3.70 -21.98 0.71
CA VAL A 63 2.47 -22.74 1.07
C VAL A 63 2.78 -24.23 1.17
N ALA A 64 3.46 -24.82 0.19
CA ALA A 64 3.80 -26.25 0.22
C ALA A 64 4.70 -26.61 1.44
N ASP A 65 5.66 -25.75 1.78
CA ASP A 65 6.48 -25.95 2.98
C ASP A 65 5.67 -25.80 4.28
N PHE A 66 4.71 -24.87 4.30
CA PHE A 66 3.79 -24.69 5.43
C PHE A 66 2.88 -25.90 5.63
N GLU A 67 2.22 -26.39 4.57
CA GLU A 67 1.32 -27.56 4.62
C GLU A 67 2.06 -28.84 5.06
N LYS A 68 3.30 -29.00 4.62
CA LYS A 68 4.16 -30.10 5.06
C LYS A 68 4.52 -30.03 6.55
N ALA A 69 4.63 -28.83 7.10
CA ALA A 69 4.94 -28.61 8.53
C ALA A 69 3.69 -28.72 9.41
N HIS A 70 2.48 -28.53 8.84
CA HIS A 70 1.19 -28.50 9.58
C HIS A 70 0.24 -29.56 9.01
N GLU A 71 0.40 -30.79 9.46
CA GLU A 71 -0.42 -31.93 9.00
C GLU A 71 -1.92 -31.65 9.18
N GLY A 72 -2.70 -31.78 8.10
CA GLY A 72 -4.14 -31.53 8.07
C GLY A 72 -4.52 -30.07 7.85
N ALA A 73 -3.57 -29.17 7.61
CA ALA A 73 -3.83 -27.83 7.11
C ALA A 73 -3.71 -27.80 5.57
N GLU A 74 -4.64 -27.14 4.90
CA GLU A 74 -4.64 -26.86 3.47
C GLU A 74 -4.73 -25.33 3.27
N VAL A 75 -4.12 -24.79 2.22
CA VAL A 75 -4.13 -23.35 1.94
C VAL A 75 -4.70 -23.05 0.58
N GLU A 76 -5.76 -22.26 0.52
CA GLU A 76 -6.35 -21.75 -0.71
C GLU A 76 -5.95 -20.29 -0.90
N VAL A 77 -5.15 -20.00 -1.94
CA VAL A 77 -4.71 -18.63 -2.28
C VAL A 77 -5.58 -18.08 -3.42
N GLU A 78 -6.20 -16.94 -3.18
CA GLU A 78 -6.89 -16.14 -4.20
C GLU A 78 -6.10 -14.85 -4.46
N TYR A 79 -5.76 -14.59 -5.73
CA TYR A 79 -5.15 -13.34 -6.15
C TYR A 79 -6.24 -12.34 -6.54
N ILE A 80 -6.40 -11.28 -5.74
CA ILE A 80 -7.45 -10.27 -5.93
C ILE A 80 -6.90 -9.04 -6.68
N PRO A 81 -7.69 -8.46 -7.61
CA PRO A 81 -7.30 -7.24 -8.30
C PRO A 81 -7.14 -6.07 -7.34
N VAL A 82 -6.03 -5.33 -7.46
CA VAL A 82 -5.72 -4.18 -6.61
C VAL A 82 -6.82 -3.13 -6.63
N ASP A 83 -7.45 -2.89 -7.79
CA ASP A 83 -8.50 -1.86 -7.95
C ASP A 83 -9.79 -2.14 -7.16
N THR A 84 -10.06 -3.40 -6.83
CA THR A 84 -11.28 -3.81 -6.09
C THR A 84 -11.02 -4.20 -4.65
N ARG A 85 -9.74 -4.17 -4.20
CA ARG A 85 -9.30 -4.68 -2.90
C ARG A 85 -10.06 -4.07 -1.72
N ALA A 86 -10.19 -2.75 -1.68
CA ALA A 86 -10.80 -2.06 -0.55
C ALA A 86 -12.26 -2.44 -0.33
N GLN A 87 -13.03 -2.60 -1.41
CA GLN A 87 -14.43 -3.02 -1.34
C GLN A 87 -14.56 -4.47 -0.87
N ARG A 88 -13.69 -5.36 -1.40
CA ARG A 88 -13.70 -6.79 -1.04
C ARG A 88 -13.31 -7.00 0.43
N VAL A 89 -12.27 -6.32 0.91
CA VAL A 89 -11.81 -6.43 2.29
C VAL A 89 -12.86 -5.89 3.26
N LYS A 90 -13.49 -4.73 2.97
CA LYS A 90 -14.60 -4.23 3.79
C LYS A 90 -15.80 -5.17 3.82
N ALA A 91 -16.12 -5.81 2.69
CA ALA A 91 -17.19 -6.83 2.66
C ALA A 91 -16.82 -8.04 3.52
N ALA A 92 -15.57 -8.50 3.50
CA ALA A 92 -15.08 -9.60 4.32
C ALA A 92 -15.18 -9.32 5.83
N PHE A 93 -14.89 -8.08 6.27
CA PHE A 93 -15.05 -7.70 7.68
C PHE A 93 -16.51 -7.80 8.16
N ASN A 94 -17.49 -7.63 7.26
CA ASN A 94 -18.91 -7.70 7.58
C ASN A 94 -19.53 -9.09 7.38
N ASP A 95 -18.84 -10.01 6.70
CA ASP A 95 -19.28 -11.39 6.50
C ASP A 95 -18.18 -12.40 6.83
N PRO A 96 -18.01 -12.73 8.13
CA PRO A 96 -16.99 -13.66 8.60
C PRO A 96 -17.00 -15.04 7.93
N LYS A 97 -18.15 -15.49 7.41
CA LYS A 97 -18.27 -16.81 6.80
C LYS A 97 -17.60 -16.91 5.42
N SER A 98 -17.61 -15.81 4.68
CA SER A 98 -16.95 -15.72 3.38
C SER A 98 -15.56 -15.06 3.46
N ALA A 99 -15.20 -14.52 4.63
CA ALA A 99 -13.91 -13.88 4.86
C ALA A 99 -12.74 -14.86 4.72
N PRO A 100 -11.57 -14.43 4.22
CA PRO A 100 -10.35 -15.21 4.31
C PRO A 100 -9.79 -15.22 5.74
N ASP A 101 -8.80 -16.07 6.00
CA ASP A 101 -8.06 -16.08 7.26
C ASP A 101 -6.94 -15.04 7.26
N LEU A 102 -6.33 -14.80 6.09
CA LEU A 102 -5.28 -13.80 5.90
C LEU A 102 -5.58 -12.92 4.68
N ILE A 103 -5.12 -11.68 4.77
CA ILE A 103 -5.15 -10.74 3.64
C ILE A 103 -3.80 -10.06 3.45
N GLU A 104 -3.43 -9.85 2.19
CA GLU A 104 -2.48 -8.80 1.82
C GLU A 104 -3.21 -7.47 1.77
N TYR A 105 -2.62 -6.43 2.35
CA TYR A 105 -3.19 -5.08 2.34
C TYR A 105 -2.10 -4.01 2.24
N GLY A 106 -2.46 -2.86 1.67
CA GLY A 106 -1.55 -1.72 1.61
C GLY A 106 -1.26 -1.16 3.00
N ASN A 107 -0.03 -0.76 3.26
CA ASN A 107 0.37 -0.22 4.56
C ASN A 107 -0.39 1.06 4.95
N THR A 108 -0.99 1.75 4.01
CA THR A 108 -1.85 2.92 4.23
C THR A 108 -3.23 2.57 4.79
N ASP A 109 -3.63 1.29 4.71
CA ASP A 109 -4.96 0.82 5.12
C ASP A 109 -4.99 0.33 6.58
N THR A 110 -3.81 0.14 7.22
CA THR A 110 -3.68 -0.48 8.55
C THR A 110 -4.60 0.17 9.59
N ALA A 111 -4.50 1.49 9.77
CA ALA A 111 -5.30 2.19 10.78
C ALA A 111 -6.82 2.08 10.54
N GLY A 112 -7.23 2.14 9.27
CA GLY A 112 -8.62 1.96 8.88
C GLY A 112 -9.14 0.55 9.20
N TYR A 113 -8.38 -0.48 8.83
CA TYR A 113 -8.78 -1.87 9.06
C TYR A 113 -8.77 -2.26 10.54
N VAL A 114 -7.87 -1.67 11.34
CA VAL A 114 -7.88 -1.82 12.82
C VAL A 114 -9.12 -1.17 13.40
N LYS A 115 -9.46 0.06 13.00
CA LYS A 115 -10.68 0.75 13.46
C LYS A 115 -11.95 -0.02 13.08
N ASP A 116 -12.00 -0.57 11.87
CA ASP A 116 -13.13 -1.39 11.40
C ASP A 116 -13.19 -2.75 12.11
N GLY A 117 -12.21 -3.07 12.98
CA GLY A 117 -12.16 -4.31 13.76
C GLY A 117 -11.86 -5.55 12.91
N GLY A 118 -11.29 -5.37 11.70
CA GLY A 118 -11.06 -6.45 10.76
C GLY A 118 -9.78 -7.26 11.02
N LEU A 119 -8.74 -6.61 11.56
CA LEU A 119 -7.45 -7.25 11.83
C LEU A 119 -7.33 -7.75 13.26
N ALA A 120 -6.63 -8.87 13.44
CA ALA A 120 -6.27 -9.41 14.75
C ALA A 120 -5.00 -8.71 15.27
N ASP A 121 -4.98 -8.42 16.57
CA ASP A 121 -3.75 -8.06 17.27
C ASP A 121 -2.82 -9.29 17.34
N VAL A 122 -1.63 -9.17 16.79
CA VAL A 122 -0.59 -10.22 16.75
C VAL A 122 0.68 -9.79 17.47
N SER A 123 0.58 -8.83 18.39
CA SER A 123 1.72 -8.23 19.09
C SER A 123 2.57 -9.26 19.83
N GLU A 124 1.94 -10.20 20.52
CA GLU A 124 2.64 -11.24 21.28
C GLU A 124 3.37 -12.20 20.34
N GLU A 125 2.70 -12.66 19.28
CA GLU A 125 3.26 -13.59 18.30
C GLU A 125 4.37 -12.94 17.48
N PHE A 126 4.24 -11.65 17.17
CA PHE A 126 5.28 -10.88 16.49
C PHE A 126 6.50 -10.68 17.38
N ALA A 127 6.32 -10.36 18.66
CA ALA A 127 7.40 -10.20 19.62
C ALA A 127 8.13 -11.50 19.93
N ALA A 128 7.42 -12.64 19.87
CA ALA A 128 8.00 -13.98 20.07
C ALA A 128 8.70 -14.53 18.81
N TRP A 129 8.53 -13.88 17.65
CA TRP A 129 9.12 -14.33 16.40
C TRP A 129 10.55 -13.82 16.26
N ASP A 130 11.54 -14.73 16.20
CA ASP A 130 12.97 -14.37 16.23
C ASP A 130 13.37 -13.47 15.04
N GLU A 131 12.85 -13.75 13.82
CA GLU A 131 13.17 -12.93 12.66
C GLU A 131 12.61 -11.50 12.74
N ALA A 132 11.51 -11.30 13.48
CA ALA A 132 10.90 -9.98 13.62
C ALA A 132 11.80 -8.93 14.30
N LYS A 133 12.87 -9.38 14.99
CA LYS A 133 13.85 -8.48 15.62
C LYS A 133 14.66 -7.69 14.59
N ASP A 134 14.81 -8.24 13.38
CA ASP A 134 15.57 -7.63 12.30
C ASP A 134 14.67 -6.84 11.32
N THR A 135 13.38 -6.74 11.61
CA THR A 135 12.45 -5.92 10.81
C THR A 135 12.89 -4.45 10.86
N ASP A 136 12.98 -3.82 9.70
CA ASP A 136 13.25 -2.38 9.57
C ASP A 136 12.24 -1.57 10.40
N PRO A 137 12.68 -0.58 11.19
CA PRO A 137 11.77 0.19 12.04
C PRO A 137 10.64 0.87 11.27
N THR A 138 10.89 1.36 10.05
CA THR A 138 9.87 1.97 9.19
C THR A 138 8.85 0.93 8.74
N ALA A 139 9.32 -0.25 8.31
CA ALA A 139 8.44 -1.35 7.94
C ALA A 139 7.58 -1.80 9.13
N LYS A 140 8.16 -1.94 10.33
CA LYS A 140 7.41 -2.28 11.56
C LYS A 140 6.35 -1.23 11.90
N GLN A 141 6.66 0.07 11.71
CA GLN A 141 5.69 1.14 11.93
C GLN A 141 4.44 0.97 11.06
N SER A 142 4.57 0.44 9.84
CA SER A 142 3.46 0.25 8.90
C SER A 142 2.38 -0.73 9.37
N VAL A 143 2.69 -1.62 10.29
CA VAL A 143 1.78 -2.61 10.90
C VAL A 143 1.40 -2.27 12.33
N THR A 144 1.87 -1.12 12.85
CA THR A 144 1.68 -0.74 14.26
C THR A 144 0.65 0.39 14.37
N VAL A 145 -0.38 0.18 15.20
CA VAL A 145 -1.40 1.17 15.56
C VAL A 145 -1.53 1.19 17.07
N ASP A 146 -1.45 2.37 17.69
CA ASP A 146 -1.52 2.55 19.15
C ASP A 146 -0.58 1.63 19.95
N GLY A 147 0.60 1.35 19.39
CA GLY A 147 1.62 0.49 20.00
C GLY A 147 1.38 -1.01 19.85
N GLN A 148 0.30 -1.44 19.23
CA GLN A 148 -0.04 -2.83 18.96
C GLN A 148 0.26 -3.18 17.48
N VAL A 149 0.62 -4.45 17.22
CA VAL A 149 1.00 -4.95 15.89
C VAL A 149 -0.15 -5.76 15.29
N TYR A 150 -0.55 -5.41 14.05
CA TYR A 150 -1.71 -5.99 13.35
C TYR A 150 -1.36 -6.73 12.05
N GLY A 151 -0.14 -7.22 11.94
CA GLY A 151 0.31 -7.98 10.79
C GLY A 151 1.82 -8.08 10.72
N ALA A 152 2.33 -8.57 9.61
CA ALA A 152 3.76 -8.58 9.30
C ALA A 152 4.02 -7.87 7.96
N PRO A 153 5.06 -7.03 7.86
CA PRO A 153 5.40 -6.37 6.61
C PRO A 153 5.84 -7.41 5.55
N LEU A 154 5.25 -7.31 4.35
CA LEU A 154 5.58 -8.21 3.24
C LEU A 154 6.72 -7.64 2.39
N PHE A 155 6.63 -6.36 2.03
CA PHE A 155 7.67 -5.62 1.34
C PHE A 155 7.53 -4.11 1.57
N VAL A 156 8.63 -3.38 1.41
CA VAL A 156 8.65 -1.91 1.38
C VAL A 156 8.71 -1.45 -0.06
N GLY A 157 7.91 -0.46 -0.42
CA GLY A 157 7.95 0.18 -1.72
C GLY A 157 8.42 1.63 -1.60
N VAL A 158 9.57 1.95 -2.17
CA VAL A 158 10.16 3.29 -2.14
C VAL A 158 10.26 3.84 -3.55
N ARG A 159 10.17 5.16 -3.70
CA ARG A 159 10.26 5.81 -5.00
C ARG A 159 11.57 6.59 -5.13
N ALA A 160 12.15 6.50 -6.34
CA ALA A 160 13.36 7.19 -6.73
C ALA A 160 13.22 7.78 -8.15
N LEU A 161 14.22 8.45 -8.64
CA LEU A 161 14.26 9.05 -9.97
C LEU A 161 14.93 8.10 -10.96
N TYR A 162 14.15 7.56 -11.88
CA TYR A 162 14.63 6.87 -13.07
C TYR A 162 15.00 7.91 -14.14
N TYR A 163 16.15 7.77 -14.79
CA TYR A 163 16.56 8.65 -15.89
C TYR A 163 17.24 7.89 -17.02
N ARG A 164 17.10 8.38 -18.23
CA ARG A 164 17.69 7.88 -19.48
C ARG A 164 19.15 8.27 -19.60
N THR A 165 20.08 7.32 -19.44
CA THR A 165 21.53 7.59 -19.55
C THR A 165 21.92 8.06 -20.95
N ASP A 166 21.34 7.45 -21.99
CA ASP A 166 21.59 7.86 -23.38
C ASP A 166 21.12 9.29 -23.70
N VAL A 167 20.02 9.77 -23.11
CA VAL A 167 19.55 11.15 -23.28
C VAL A 167 20.44 12.13 -22.52
N PHE A 168 20.86 11.75 -21.31
CA PHE A 168 21.73 12.60 -20.49
C PHE A 168 23.12 12.75 -21.08
N GLU A 169 23.71 11.67 -21.59
CA GLU A 169 24.98 11.68 -22.33
C GLU A 169 24.91 12.55 -23.59
N ASP A 170 23.86 12.37 -24.42
CA ASP A 170 23.66 13.13 -25.66
C ASP A 170 23.52 14.65 -25.40
N LEU A 171 22.93 15.05 -24.30
CA LEU A 171 22.75 16.45 -23.91
C LEU A 171 23.88 17.01 -23.03
N GLY A 172 24.84 16.17 -22.62
CA GLY A 172 25.95 16.54 -21.74
C GLY A 172 25.45 17.07 -20.40
N ILE A 173 24.47 16.38 -19.78
CA ILE A 173 23.89 16.76 -18.50
C ILE A 173 24.06 15.63 -17.47
N GLU A 174 24.16 16.02 -16.21
CA GLU A 174 24.24 15.12 -15.06
C GLU A 174 22.88 14.96 -14.39
N PRO A 175 22.65 13.87 -13.63
CA PRO A 175 21.46 13.72 -12.79
C PRO A 175 21.30 14.91 -11.84
N PRO A 176 20.08 15.45 -11.69
CA PRO A 176 19.81 16.65 -10.89
C PRO A 176 20.07 16.40 -9.40
N LYS A 177 20.68 17.37 -8.73
CA LYS A 177 21.06 17.32 -7.32
C LYS A 177 20.16 18.13 -6.39
N SER A 178 19.19 18.88 -6.96
CA SER A 178 18.17 19.62 -6.23
C SER A 178 16.84 19.61 -6.98
N GLN A 179 15.73 19.95 -6.30
CA GLN A 179 14.41 20.07 -6.95
C GLN A 179 14.43 21.13 -8.08
N ASP A 180 15.11 22.24 -7.88
CA ASP A 180 15.21 23.28 -8.91
C ASP A 180 15.99 22.76 -10.14
N GLU A 181 17.07 22.00 -9.92
CA GLU A 181 17.79 21.35 -11.01
C GLU A 181 16.93 20.29 -11.70
N LEU A 182 16.13 19.50 -10.96
CA LEU A 182 15.21 18.53 -11.55
C LEU A 182 14.21 19.19 -12.48
N ILE A 183 13.57 20.28 -12.02
CA ILE A 183 12.60 21.04 -12.81
C ILE A 183 13.26 21.67 -14.04
N SER A 184 14.41 22.33 -13.87
CA SER A 184 15.13 22.98 -14.98
C SER A 184 15.66 21.97 -15.99
N THR A 185 16.17 20.82 -15.53
CA THR A 185 16.64 19.71 -16.39
C THR A 185 15.47 19.12 -17.19
N ALA A 186 14.32 18.89 -16.56
CA ALA A 186 13.14 18.41 -17.26
C ALA A 186 12.71 19.34 -18.39
N LYS A 187 12.65 20.65 -18.11
CA LYS A 187 12.31 21.68 -19.12
C LYS A 187 13.40 21.82 -20.20
N LYS A 188 14.69 21.71 -19.86
CA LYS A 188 15.78 21.68 -20.82
C LYS A 188 15.64 20.49 -21.78
N ILE A 189 15.43 19.28 -21.26
CA ILE A 189 15.27 18.08 -22.08
C ILE A 189 14.08 18.24 -23.03
N ARG A 190 12.93 18.71 -22.55
CA ARG A 190 11.75 18.92 -23.39
C ARG A 190 11.99 19.92 -24.51
N ARG A 191 12.74 20.98 -24.26
CA ARG A 191 13.11 21.98 -25.27
C ARG A 191 14.04 21.41 -26.35
N GLU A 192 15.06 20.64 -25.91
CA GLU A 192 16.08 20.07 -26.84
C GLU A 192 15.55 18.82 -27.58
N LYS A 193 14.60 18.10 -26.96
CA LYS A 193 13.95 16.87 -27.48
C LYS A 193 12.44 16.99 -27.40
N PRO A 194 11.76 17.71 -28.28
CA PRO A 194 10.33 18.04 -28.20
C PRO A 194 9.38 16.84 -28.22
N ASP A 195 9.84 15.67 -28.64
CA ASP A 195 9.06 14.43 -28.66
C ASP A 195 9.07 13.69 -27.32
N LEU A 196 9.97 14.07 -26.39
CA LEU A 196 10.07 13.48 -25.06
C LEU A 196 9.43 14.36 -24.00
N TYR A 197 8.79 13.76 -23.02
CA TYR A 197 8.61 14.42 -21.72
C TYR A 197 9.97 14.49 -21.03
N GLY A 198 10.34 15.63 -20.47
CA GLY A 198 11.56 15.74 -19.68
C GLY A 198 11.46 14.88 -18.42
N LEU A 199 10.42 15.11 -17.64
CA LEU A 199 10.00 14.26 -16.52
C LEU A 199 8.52 13.92 -16.70
N ALA A 200 8.17 12.64 -16.80
CA ALA A 200 6.79 12.20 -16.79
C ALA A 200 6.20 12.42 -15.39
N VAL A 201 5.19 13.29 -15.30
CA VAL A 201 4.44 13.58 -14.07
C VAL A 201 2.96 13.29 -14.26
N GLY A 202 2.24 13.08 -13.16
CA GLY A 202 0.83 12.74 -13.22
C GLY A 202 -0.01 13.45 -12.15
N GLY A 203 -1.10 14.10 -12.55
CA GLY A 203 -2.04 14.73 -11.61
C GLY A 203 -2.79 13.70 -10.73
N ALA A 204 -2.89 12.45 -11.18
CA ALA A 204 -3.39 11.34 -10.37
C ALA A 204 -2.27 10.56 -9.67
N TYR A 205 -1.03 11.05 -9.67
CA TYR A 205 0.11 10.39 -9.03
C TYR A 205 0.48 11.05 -7.71
N THR A 206 -0.40 10.96 -6.72
CA THR A 206 -0.25 11.54 -5.39
C THR A 206 1.06 11.15 -4.71
N TYR A 207 1.40 9.87 -4.73
CA TYR A 207 2.62 9.34 -4.10
C TYR A 207 3.94 9.78 -4.77
N GLY A 208 3.89 10.22 -6.03
CA GLY A 208 5.02 10.86 -6.71
C GLY A 208 5.15 12.35 -6.41
N ALA A 209 4.05 12.99 -6.00
CA ALA A 209 4.00 14.41 -5.64
C ALA A 209 4.39 14.67 -4.16
N MET A 210 4.07 13.73 -3.25
CA MET A 210 4.34 13.87 -1.82
C MET A 210 5.80 14.24 -1.48
N PRO A 211 6.84 13.63 -2.11
CA PRO A 211 8.23 13.98 -1.84
C PRO A 211 8.54 15.47 -2.07
N PHE A 212 7.86 16.13 -3.00
CA PHE A 212 8.03 17.57 -3.23
C PHE A 212 7.49 18.39 -2.07
N ILE A 213 6.36 18.00 -1.51
CA ILE A 213 5.74 18.65 -0.34
C ILE A 213 6.64 18.49 0.87
N TRP A 214 7.07 17.26 1.16
CA TRP A 214 7.89 16.96 2.33
C TRP A 214 9.29 17.57 2.27
N ALA A 215 9.90 17.64 1.08
CA ALA A 215 11.20 18.28 0.91
C ALA A 215 11.16 19.79 1.24
N GLN A 216 10.03 20.47 1.02
CA GLN A 216 9.81 21.86 1.45
C GLN A 216 9.48 21.97 2.95
N GLY A 217 9.45 20.86 3.69
CA GLY A 217 9.05 20.80 5.08
C GLY A 217 7.55 20.99 5.31
N GLY A 218 6.73 20.77 4.25
CA GLY A 218 5.28 20.68 4.34
C GLY A 218 4.84 19.31 4.84
N GLU A 219 3.62 19.21 5.36
CA GLU A 219 2.98 17.99 5.81
C GLU A 219 1.60 17.81 5.16
N LEU A 220 1.10 16.60 5.16
CA LEU A 220 -0.26 16.28 4.68
C LEU A 220 -1.29 16.61 5.76
N ALA A 221 -0.96 16.28 7.00
CA ALA A 221 -1.75 16.61 8.19
C ALA A 221 -0.83 16.82 9.39
N ASP A 222 -1.31 17.62 10.34
CA ASP A 222 -0.75 17.74 11.68
C ASP A 222 -1.49 16.75 12.60
N GLU A 223 -0.73 16.08 13.47
CA GLU A 223 -1.23 15.13 14.46
C GLU A 223 -1.09 15.73 15.86
N THR A 224 -2.17 15.65 16.64
CA THR A 224 -2.16 16.04 18.05
C THR A 224 -2.91 14.98 18.86
N GLY A 225 -2.17 14.08 19.49
CA GLY A 225 -2.72 12.90 20.12
C GLY A 225 -3.35 11.98 19.06
N VAL A 226 -4.65 11.74 19.16
CA VAL A 226 -5.42 10.92 18.20
C VAL A 226 -6.16 11.77 17.15
N THR A 227 -5.97 13.09 17.17
CA THR A 227 -6.69 14.03 16.31
C THR A 227 -5.80 14.46 15.15
N TYR A 228 -6.35 14.44 13.94
CA TYR A 228 -5.67 14.88 12.72
C TYR A 228 -6.34 16.14 12.18
N ARG A 229 -5.51 17.04 11.66
CA ARG A 229 -5.93 18.23 10.93
C ARG A 229 -5.11 18.38 9.67
N SER A 230 -5.75 18.71 8.56
CA SER A 230 -5.04 18.92 7.30
C SER A 230 -3.99 20.03 7.40
N ALA A 231 -2.78 19.78 6.88
CA ALA A 231 -1.69 20.73 6.73
C ALA A 231 -1.33 20.99 5.25
N ILE A 232 -2.13 20.42 4.32
CA ILE A 232 -1.86 20.46 2.88
C ILE A 232 -1.90 21.87 2.30
N ASN A 233 -2.60 22.81 2.96
CA ASN A 233 -2.67 24.21 2.58
C ASN A 233 -1.71 25.13 3.37
N SER A 234 -0.77 24.56 4.13
CA SER A 234 0.29 25.35 4.76
C SER A 234 1.22 25.98 3.73
N ALA A 235 1.86 27.10 4.07
CA ALA A 235 2.79 27.78 3.16
C ALA A 235 3.92 26.87 2.66
N LYS A 236 4.39 25.92 3.48
CA LYS A 236 5.41 24.94 3.10
C LYS A 236 4.86 23.88 2.14
N ALA A 237 3.66 23.36 2.42
CA ALA A 237 3.01 22.38 1.53
C ALA A 237 2.70 23.00 0.16
N ARG A 238 2.19 24.23 0.11
CA ARG A 238 1.94 24.98 -1.13
C ARG A 238 3.19 25.12 -1.99
N LYS A 239 4.36 25.43 -1.40
CA LYS A 239 5.63 25.47 -2.14
C LYS A 239 5.97 24.14 -2.80
N GLY A 240 5.74 23.02 -2.11
CA GLY A 240 5.95 21.69 -2.69
C GLY A 240 4.93 21.36 -3.79
N ILE A 241 3.68 21.76 -3.61
CA ILE A 241 2.62 21.63 -4.62
C ILE A 241 2.99 22.46 -5.87
N GLU A 242 3.44 23.70 -5.71
CA GLU A 242 3.90 24.56 -6.79
C GLU A 242 5.08 23.93 -7.54
N ALA A 243 6.10 23.43 -6.82
CA ALA A 243 7.25 22.78 -7.41
C ALA A 243 6.83 21.58 -8.29
N TYR A 244 5.97 20.71 -7.78
CA TYR A 244 5.47 19.57 -8.55
C TYR A 244 4.59 20.00 -9.73
N THR A 245 3.66 20.93 -9.51
CA THR A 245 2.70 21.35 -10.55
C THR A 245 3.33 22.23 -11.63
N SER A 246 4.48 22.86 -11.37
CA SER A 246 5.27 23.58 -12.38
C SER A 246 5.82 22.70 -13.50
N LEU A 247 5.76 21.37 -13.29
CA LEU A 247 6.16 20.37 -14.28
C LEU A 247 5.04 20.02 -15.27
N PHE A 248 3.81 20.53 -15.08
CA PHE A 248 2.73 20.42 -16.07
C PHE A 248 2.79 21.63 -17.01
N GLY A 249 2.95 21.36 -18.29
CA GLY A 249 3.03 22.38 -19.32
C GLY A 249 3.72 21.87 -20.57
N ASP A 250 3.63 22.63 -21.66
CA ASP A 250 4.24 22.27 -22.95
C ASP A 250 5.77 22.25 -22.87
N ASP A 251 6.32 22.93 -21.87
CA ASP A 251 7.76 23.00 -21.59
C ASP A 251 8.31 21.77 -20.84
N ASN A 252 7.45 20.82 -20.44
CA ASN A 252 7.85 19.52 -19.87
C ASN A 252 6.83 18.41 -20.20
N CYS A 253 5.71 18.34 -19.49
CA CYS A 253 4.68 17.32 -19.64
C CYS A 253 3.31 18.00 -19.85
N PRO A 254 2.80 18.05 -21.11
CA PRO A 254 1.59 18.82 -21.41
C PRO A 254 0.39 18.41 -20.54
N ALA A 255 -0.23 19.36 -19.89
CA ALA A 255 -1.32 19.12 -18.94
C ALA A 255 -2.46 18.27 -19.52
N ALA A 256 -2.84 18.52 -20.79
CA ALA A 256 -3.87 17.77 -21.51
C ALA A 256 -3.57 16.25 -21.60
N LYS A 257 -2.31 15.84 -21.49
CA LYS A 257 -1.88 14.43 -21.53
C LYS A 257 -1.52 13.89 -20.15
N CYS A 258 -0.93 14.74 -19.32
CA CYS A 258 -0.28 14.32 -18.09
C CYS A 258 -1.17 14.47 -16.85
N ALA A 259 -2.14 15.40 -16.84
CA ALA A 259 -2.97 15.63 -15.65
C ALA A 259 -3.75 14.38 -15.18
N ALA A 260 -4.16 13.51 -16.07
CA ALA A 260 -4.87 12.27 -15.72
C ALA A 260 -3.95 11.07 -15.45
N MET A 261 -2.63 11.20 -15.65
CA MET A 261 -1.69 10.09 -15.46
C MET A 261 -1.55 9.76 -13.97
N GLY A 262 -1.61 8.46 -13.64
CA GLY A 262 -1.18 7.90 -12.37
C GLY A 262 0.25 7.36 -12.45
N GLY A 263 0.74 6.75 -11.36
CA GLY A 263 2.11 6.22 -11.28
C GLY A 263 2.44 5.21 -12.38
N ASN A 264 1.56 4.26 -12.65
CA ASN A 264 1.77 3.26 -13.71
C ASN A 264 1.89 3.91 -15.10
N ALA A 265 1.10 4.95 -15.37
CA ALA A 265 1.16 5.65 -16.65
C ALA A 265 2.46 6.45 -16.82
N THR A 266 2.98 7.08 -15.75
CA THR A 266 4.28 7.80 -15.79
C THR A 266 5.43 6.83 -16.00
N VAL A 267 5.46 5.69 -15.32
CA VAL A 267 6.47 4.63 -15.52
C VAL A 267 6.36 4.03 -16.93
N THR A 268 5.14 3.79 -17.43
CA THR A 268 4.93 3.30 -18.80
C THR A 268 5.45 4.29 -19.85
N ALA A 269 5.27 5.59 -19.65
CA ALA A 269 5.82 6.61 -20.54
C ALA A 269 7.35 6.56 -20.57
N PHE A 270 8.00 6.35 -19.42
CA PHE A 270 9.44 6.16 -19.32
C PHE A 270 9.88 4.85 -19.99
N ALA A 271 9.33 3.73 -19.59
CA ALA A 271 9.67 2.39 -20.11
C ALA A 271 9.49 2.28 -21.62
N SER A 272 8.49 2.96 -22.20
CA SER A 272 8.28 3.04 -23.66
C SER A 272 9.18 4.02 -24.38
N GLY A 273 10.06 4.74 -23.67
CA GLY A 273 10.98 5.72 -24.23
C GLY A 273 10.34 7.09 -24.56
N LYS A 274 9.14 7.38 -24.08
CA LYS A 274 8.44 8.67 -24.27
C LYS A 274 8.83 9.74 -23.25
N ALA A 275 9.52 9.36 -22.18
CA ALA A 275 10.03 10.28 -21.18
C ALA A 275 11.52 10.04 -20.91
N ALA A 276 12.25 11.10 -20.61
CA ALA A 276 13.66 11.03 -20.23
C ALA A 276 13.85 10.75 -18.74
N MET A 277 12.88 11.12 -17.92
CA MET A 277 12.85 10.84 -16.48
C MET A 277 11.45 10.41 -16.05
N ALA A 278 11.38 9.63 -14.97
CA ALA A 278 10.14 9.31 -14.25
C ALA A 278 10.43 9.08 -12.78
N ILE A 279 9.47 9.39 -11.90
CA ILE A 279 9.45 8.94 -10.51
C ILE A 279 8.83 7.55 -10.51
N GLY A 280 9.59 6.54 -10.08
CA GLY A 280 9.15 5.15 -10.06
C GLY A 280 9.58 4.44 -8.79
N GLY A 281 8.86 3.38 -8.41
CA GLY A 281 9.24 2.52 -7.29
C GLY A 281 10.26 1.47 -7.69
N ASP A 282 10.88 0.82 -6.69
CA ASP A 282 11.65 -0.42 -6.84
C ASP A 282 10.87 -1.48 -7.62
N PHE A 283 9.60 -1.64 -7.29
CA PHE A 283 8.64 -2.54 -7.98
C PHE A 283 8.39 -2.20 -9.46
N SER A 284 8.84 -1.03 -9.94
CA SER A 284 8.73 -0.64 -11.36
C SER A 284 9.88 -1.20 -12.21
N HIS A 285 10.94 -1.72 -11.59
CA HIS A 285 12.16 -2.16 -12.27
C HIS A 285 11.88 -3.18 -13.37
N ALA A 286 11.12 -4.23 -13.07
CA ALA A 286 10.79 -5.28 -14.04
C ALA A 286 10.07 -4.73 -15.29
N ALA A 287 9.17 -3.76 -15.12
CA ALA A 287 8.47 -3.12 -16.23
C ALA A 287 9.40 -2.24 -17.08
N VAL A 288 10.36 -1.56 -16.44
CA VAL A 288 11.37 -0.75 -17.14
C VAL A 288 12.35 -1.64 -17.90
N GLU A 289 12.82 -2.74 -17.31
CA GLU A 289 13.68 -3.74 -17.94
C GLU A 289 13.03 -4.47 -19.13
N ALA A 290 11.71 -4.63 -19.09
CA ALA A 290 10.95 -5.17 -20.21
C ALA A 290 10.66 -4.13 -21.31
N GLY A 291 10.93 -2.85 -21.04
CA GLY A 291 10.59 -1.73 -21.93
C GLY A 291 11.63 -1.39 -22.99
N ALA A 292 11.31 -0.39 -23.80
CA ALA A 292 12.17 0.11 -24.88
C ALA A 292 13.48 0.76 -24.35
N VAL A 293 13.53 1.12 -23.07
CA VAL A 293 14.67 1.78 -22.44
C VAL A 293 15.65 0.82 -21.78
N LYS A 294 15.43 -0.48 -21.88
CA LYS A 294 16.29 -1.53 -21.32
C LYS A 294 17.77 -1.25 -21.54
N GLY A 295 18.57 -1.33 -20.48
CA GLY A 295 20.02 -1.11 -20.51
C GLY A 295 20.46 0.32 -20.83
N ARG A 296 19.53 1.30 -20.87
CA ARG A 296 19.80 2.72 -21.16
C ARG A 296 19.19 3.63 -20.11
N TYR A 297 19.18 3.20 -18.88
CA TYR A 297 18.68 4.00 -17.76
C TYR A 297 19.50 3.72 -16.50
N ALA A 298 19.40 4.62 -15.56
CA ALA A 298 19.88 4.45 -14.21
C ALA A 298 18.85 5.05 -13.22
N VAL A 299 19.07 4.78 -11.95
CA VAL A 299 18.24 5.27 -10.86
C VAL A 299 19.11 6.08 -9.90
N VAL A 300 18.58 7.17 -9.39
CA VAL A 300 19.18 7.98 -8.31
C VAL A 300 18.10 8.35 -7.31
N PRO A 301 18.43 8.64 -6.05
CA PRO A 301 17.47 9.21 -5.11
C PRO A 301 16.78 10.45 -5.69
N LEU A 302 15.52 10.66 -5.34
CA LEU A 302 14.83 11.89 -5.73
C LEU A 302 15.45 13.06 -4.96
N PRO A 303 15.92 14.13 -5.66
CA PRO A 303 16.63 15.21 -4.99
C PRO A 303 15.70 16.04 -4.10
N GLY A 304 16.23 16.47 -2.94
CA GLY A 304 15.58 17.42 -2.07
C GLY A 304 15.74 18.86 -2.55
N VAL A 305 15.41 19.82 -1.68
CA VAL A 305 15.48 21.25 -2.02
C VAL A 305 16.94 21.74 -2.13
N THR A 306 17.77 21.36 -1.17
CA THR A 306 19.18 21.74 -1.14
C THR A 306 20.00 20.77 -2.01
N ALA A 307 20.95 21.29 -2.75
CA ALA A 307 21.82 20.45 -3.58
C ALA A 307 22.52 19.34 -2.76
N GLY A 308 22.38 18.11 -3.22
CA GLY A 308 22.90 16.91 -2.55
C GLY A 308 22.04 16.37 -1.40
N SER A 309 20.90 17.03 -1.06
CA SER A 309 19.93 16.44 -0.16
C SER A 309 18.98 15.50 -0.92
N ILE A 310 18.44 14.52 -0.21
CA ILE A 310 17.44 13.58 -0.71
C ILE A 310 16.06 14.01 -0.22
N ALA A 311 15.05 13.99 -1.11
CA ALA A 311 13.68 14.23 -0.72
C ALA A 311 13.16 13.07 0.13
N PRO A 312 12.44 13.32 1.23
CA PRO A 312 11.78 12.24 1.97
C PRO A 312 10.83 11.47 1.04
N ALA A 313 11.02 10.18 0.94
CA ALA A 313 10.15 9.36 0.09
C ALA A 313 8.89 8.91 0.81
N PHE A 314 7.84 8.61 0.06
CA PHE A 314 6.72 7.87 0.59
C PHE A 314 7.11 6.42 0.84
N ALA A 315 7.00 5.98 2.09
CA ALA A 315 7.16 4.59 2.47
C ALA A 315 5.87 3.82 2.13
N GLY A 316 5.82 3.29 0.94
CA GLY A 316 4.77 2.39 0.49
C GLY A 316 5.09 0.94 0.87
N GLY A 317 4.31 0.01 0.35
CA GLY A 317 4.47 -1.41 0.54
C GLY A 317 3.20 -2.09 1.03
N ASN A 318 3.28 -3.40 1.14
CA ASN A 318 2.15 -4.21 1.58
C ASN A 318 2.51 -5.03 2.81
N ASN A 319 1.49 -5.36 3.56
CA ASN A 319 1.54 -6.16 4.77
C ASN A 319 0.66 -7.40 4.60
N ILE A 320 0.92 -8.44 5.40
CA ILE A 320 0.01 -9.58 5.59
C ILE A 320 -0.59 -9.46 6.98
N GLY A 321 -1.92 -9.51 7.07
CA GLY A 321 -2.66 -9.48 8.33
C GLY A 321 -3.56 -10.68 8.48
N VAL A 322 -3.71 -11.13 9.72
CA VAL A 322 -4.69 -12.15 10.12
C VAL A 322 -6.01 -11.46 10.38
N LEU A 323 -7.11 -11.98 9.84
CA LEU A 323 -8.43 -11.45 10.14
C LEU A 323 -8.87 -11.87 11.55
N LYS A 324 -9.49 -10.92 12.26
CA LYS A 324 -10.02 -11.17 13.62
C LYS A 324 -11.09 -12.25 13.62
N SER A 325 -11.79 -12.46 12.51
CA SER A 325 -12.83 -13.48 12.34
C SER A 325 -12.29 -14.88 12.00
N SER A 326 -10.97 -15.05 11.82
CA SER A 326 -10.39 -16.35 11.52
C SER A 326 -10.62 -17.34 12.67
N SER A 327 -11.14 -18.52 12.34
CA SER A 327 -11.26 -19.67 13.25
C SER A 327 -9.98 -20.52 13.32
N HIS A 328 -8.93 -20.15 12.57
CA HIS A 328 -7.64 -20.84 12.50
C HIS A 328 -6.49 -19.90 12.93
N ARG A 329 -6.69 -19.10 13.98
CA ARG A 329 -5.77 -18.01 14.36
C ARG A 329 -4.30 -18.43 14.44
N THR A 330 -3.98 -19.54 15.13
CA THR A 330 -2.59 -20.02 15.27
C THR A 330 -2.00 -20.38 13.90
N LEU A 331 -2.73 -21.16 13.10
CA LEU A 331 -2.27 -21.54 11.75
C LEU A 331 -2.13 -20.32 10.83
N ALA A 332 -3.05 -19.36 10.93
CA ALA A 332 -2.99 -18.12 10.16
C ALA A 332 -1.76 -17.28 10.52
N VAL A 333 -1.42 -17.17 11.83
CA VAL A 333 -0.18 -16.50 12.27
C VAL A 333 1.06 -17.22 11.76
N ASP A 334 1.11 -18.55 11.81
CA ASP A 334 2.26 -19.31 11.32
C ASP A 334 2.39 -19.22 9.80
N LEU A 335 1.27 -19.20 9.06
CA LEU A 335 1.28 -18.95 7.61
C LEU A 335 1.70 -17.50 7.29
N MET A 336 1.26 -16.51 8.05
CA MET A 336 1.73 -15.13 7.94
C MET A 336 3.25 -15.07 8.04
N LYS A 337 3.86 -15.72 9.05
CA LYS A 337 5.32 -15.81 9.22
C LYS A 337 5.99 -16.51 8.05
N SER A 338 5.40 -17.59 7.51
CA SER A 338 5.93 -18.29 6.34
C SER A 338 5.94 -17.41 5.09
N LEU A 339 4.86 -16.65 4.86
CA LEU A 339 4.73 -15.76 3.71
C LEU A 339 5.60 -14.50 3.81
N THR A 340 5.91 -14.03 5.03
CA THR A 340 6.64 -12.78 5.28
C THR A 340 8.04 -12.99 5.86
N GLY A 341 8.47 -14.22 6.07
CA GLY A 341 9.79 -14.55 6.62
C GLY A 341 10.95 -14.20 5.69
N LYS A 342 12.15 -14.09 6.23
CA LYS A 342 13.36 -13.67 5.53
C LYS A 342 13.62 -14.44 4.24
N GLU A 343 13.48 -15.77 4.27
CA GLU A 343 13.68 -16.63 3.09
C GLU A 343 12.67 -16.32 1.98
N THR A 344 11.39 -16.18 2.33
CA THR A 344 10.34 -15.86 1.37
C THR A 344 10.52 -14.48 0.79
N GLN A 345 10.89 -13.48 1.61
CA GLN A 345 11.15 -12.12 1.11
C GLN A 345 12.38 -12.06 0.21
N ALA A 346 13.45 -12.81 0.51
CA ALA A 346 14.61 -12.91 -0.39
C ALA A 346 14.24 -13.50 -1.75
N LYS A 347 13.46 -14.60 -1.77
CA LYS A 347 12.92 -15.19 -3.00
C LYS A 347 11.98 -14.24 -3.75
N MET A 348 11.17 -13.48 -3.01
CA MET A 348 10.25 -12.49 -3.58
C MET A 348 11.00 -11.32 -4.21
N PHE A 349 12.10 -10.87 -3.58
CA PHE A 349 13.01 -9.89 -4.17
C PHE A 349 13.60 -10.39 -5.50
N ASP A 350 14.16 -11.61 -5.52
CA ASP A 350 14.73 -12.21 -6.74
C ASP A 350 13.68 -12.38 -7.86
N ALA A 351 12.41 -12.64 -7.50
CA ALA A 351 11.34 -12.88 -8.44
C ALA A 351 10.64 -11.62 -8.96
N MET A 352 10.45 -10.62 -8.10
CA MET A 352 9.59 -9.45 -8.36
C MET A 352 10.31 -8.11 -8.18
N GLY A 353 11.50 -8.08 -7.53
CA GLY A 353 12.20 -6.85 -7.16
C GLY A 353 11.61 -6.15 -5.93
N PHE A 354 10.73 -6.80 -5.17
CA PHE A 354 10.14 -6.22 -3.97
C PHE A 354 11.20 -6.11 -2.87
N LEU A 355 11.40 -4.90 -2.34
CA LEU A 355 12.43 -4.68 -1.31
C LEU A 355 12.06 -5.38 0.00
N PRO A 356 12.98 -6.22 0.53
CA PRO A 356 12.76 -6.88 1.81
C PRO A 356 12.59 -5.89 2.95
N THR A 357 11.86 -6.31 3.97
CA THR A 357 11.58 -5.52 5.17
C THR A 357 12.53 -5.83 6.33
N TYR A 358 13.44 -6.77 6.15
CA TYR A 358 14.49 -7.10 7.10
C TYR A 358 15.79 -6.41 6.73
N THR A 359 16.43 -5.76 7.70
CA THR A 359 17.61 -4.92 7.46
C THR A 359 18.80 -5.70 6.89
N ASP A 360 19.01 -6.93 7.34
CA ASP A 360 20.07 -7.83 6.85
C ASP A 360 19.79 -8.37 5.44
N VAL A 361 18.53 -8.73 5.15
CA VAL A 361 18.13 -9.21 3.81
C VAL A 361 18.18 -8.06 2.80
N LEU A 362 17.73 -6.86 3.20
CA LEU A 362 17.81 -5.65 2.37
C LEU A 362 19.26 -5.26 2.05
N GLY A 363 20.16 -5.36 3.04
CA GLY A 363 21.59 -5.13 2.83
C GLY A 363 22.16 -6.08 1.80
N THR A 364 21.87 -7.37 1.91
CA THR A 364 22.28 -8.40 0.94
C THR A 364 21.73 -8.16 -0.45
N ALA A 365 20.45 -7.73 -0.57
CA ALA A 365 19.84 -7.38 -1.83
C ALA A 365 20.54 -6.19 -2.51
N ALA A 366 20.91 -5.17 -1.74
CA ALA A 366 21.62 -3.99 -2.25
C ALA A 366 23.04 -4.30 -2.74
N GLU A 367 23.74 -5.24 -2.10
CA GLU A 367 25.06 -5.71 -2.55
C GLU A 367 24.97 -6.51 -3.86
N LYS A 368 23.90 -7.31 -4.03
CA LYS A 368 23.69 -8.18 -5.18
C LYS A 368 23.24 -7.40 -6.42
N GLU A 369 22.35 -6.43 -6.22
CA GLU A 369 21.69 -5.70 -7.30
C GLU A 369 21.94 -4.18 -7.18
N PRO A 370 22.87 -3.60 -7.96
CA PRO A 370 23.26 -2.18 -7.84
C PRO A 370 22.08 -1.20 -8.02
N PHE A 371 21.03 -1.57 -8.73
CA PHE A 371 19.84 -0.70 -8.90
C PHE A 371 19.09 -0.47 -7.58
N VAL A 372 19.27 -1.34 -6.58
CA VAL A 372 18.63 -1.23 -5.26
C VAL A 372 19.26 -0.12 -4.41
N GLY A 373 20.56 0.15 -4.60
CA GLY A 373 21.31 1.13 -3.82
C GLY A 373 20.62 2.47 -3.63
N PRO A 374 20.11 3.15 -4.70
CA PRO A 374 19.41 4.42 -4.58
C PRO A 374 18.14 4.37 -3.74
N PHE A 375 17.43 3.25 -3.71
CA PHE A 375 16.23 3.07 -2.88
C PHE A 375 16.60 2.88 -1.41
N VAL A 376 17.65 2.12 -1.13
CA VAL A 376 18.20 1.96 0.25
C VAL A 376 18.71 3.30 0.77
N GLU A 377 19.43 4.07 -0.05
CA GLU A 377 19.88 5.41 0.29
C GLU A 377 18.70 6.34 0.59
N THR A 378 17.63 6.25 -0.20
CA THR A 378 16.39 7.03 0.00
C THR A 378 15.70 6.66 1.31
N LEU A 379 15.60 5.36 1.66
CA LEU A 379 15.07 4.91 2.95
C LEU A 379 15.92 5.45 4.12
N GLY A 380 17.24 5.36 4.00
CA GLY A 380 18.18 5.84 5.01
C GLY A 380 18.15 7.35 5.22
N ALA A 381 17.81 8.13 4.19
CA ALA A 381 17.65 9.59 4.28
C ALA A 381 16.33 10.02 4.97
N GLY A 382 15.40 9.11 5.14
CA GLY A 382 14.11 9.33 5.81
C GLY A 382 12.93 9.15 4.87
N ALA A 383 12.15 8.12 5.15
CA ALA A 383 10.87 7.89 4.50
C ALA A 383 9.71 8.39 5.39
N LYS A 384 8.60 8.77 4.75
CA LYS A 384 7.39 9.21 5.43
C LYS A 384 6.19 8.38 5.03
N PHE A 385 5.26 8.25 5.97
CA PHE A 385 3.95 7.67 5.72
C PHE A 385 2.91 8.74 5.46
N VAL A 386 1.78 8.33 4.92
CA VAL A 386 0.55 9.11 5.02
C VAL A 386 0.09 9.18 6.47
N PRO A 387 -0.79 10.13 6.86
CA PRO A 387 -1.35 10.18 8.20
C PRO A 387 -1.92 8.81 8.61
N ALA A 388 -1.52 8.31 9.79
CA ALA A 388 -2.00 7.04 10.35
C ALA A 388 -3.44 7.16 10.89
N SER A 389 -4.27 7.92 10.20
CA SER A 389 -5.67 8.16 10.51
C SER A 389 -6.56 7.13 9.81
N PRO A 390 -7.59 6.59 10.50
CA PRO A 390 -8.62 5.78 9.86
C PRO A 390 -9.34 6.48 8.69
N ALA A 391 -9.34 7.81 8.68
CA ALA A 391 -9.90 8.62 7.59
C ALA A 391 -9.08 8.53 6.28
N TRP A 392 -7.80 8.13 6.34
CA TRP A 392 -6.94 8.21 5.15
C TRP A 392 -7.49 7.40 3.97
N GLY A 393 -7.99 6.19 4.22
CA GLY A 393 -8.60 5.36 3.18
C GLY A 393 -9.78 6.05 2.48
N GLN A 394 -10.59 6.83 3.20
CA GLN A 394 -11.68 7.63 2.63
C GLN A 394 -11.16 8.82 1.83
N ILE A 395 -10.14 9.52 2.33
CA ILE A 395 -9.49 10.64 1.65
C ILE A 395 -8.92 10.19 0.30
N ASP A 396 -8.22 9.05 0.29
CA ASP A 396 -7.62 8.47 -0.92
C ASP A 396 -8.70 7.98 -1.90
N ALA A 397 -9.68 7.22 -1.43
CA ALA A 397 -10.80 6.72 -2.25
C ALA A 397 -11.66 7.84 -2.84
N SER A 398 -11.76 8.99 -2.16
CA SER A 398 -12.47 10.18 -2.64
C SER A 398 -11.63 11.04 -3.59
N LEU A 399 -10.42 10.61 -3.92
CA LEU A 399 -9.49 11.28 -4.84
C LEU A 399 -9.24 12.76 -4.48
N VAL A 400 -9.14 13.08 -3.18
CA VAL A 400 -8.99 14.46 -2.72
C VAL A 400 -7.72 15.09 -3.28
N LEU A 401 -6.56 14.46 -3.09
CA LEU A 401 -5.28 14.97 -3.57
C LEU A 401 -5.13 14.88 -5.10
N PRO A 402 -5.52 13.77 -5.78
CA PRO A 402 -5.57 13.73 -7.24
C PRO A 402 -6.38 14.88 -7.84
N THR A 403 -7.56 15.17 -7.28
CA THR A 403 -8.41 16.28 -7.75
C THR A 403 -7.69 17.61 -7.62
N MET A 404 -7.06 17.88 -6.48
CA MET A 404 -6.27 19.10 -6.24
C MET A 404 -5.19 19.28 -7.33
N PHE A 405 -4.35 18.28 -7.54
CA PHE A 405 -3.28 18.36 -8.56
C PHE A 405 -3.81 18.51 -9.97
N GLN A 406 -4.89 17.82 -10.33
CA GLN A 406 -5.52 17.92 -11.65
C GLN A 406 -6.16 19.29 -11.89
N GLU A 407 -6.77 19.90 -10.88
CA GLU A 407 -7.34 21.24 -10.98
C GLU A 407 -6.27 22.30 -11.20
N ILE A 408 -5.12 22.19 -10.51
CA ILE A 408 -3.98 23.08 -10.71
C ILE A 408 -3.35 22.84 -12.09
N ALA A 409 -3.04 21.59 -12.44
CA ALA A 409 -2.43 21.23 -13.72
C ALA A 409 -3.24 21.70 -14.93
N SER A 410 -4.58 21.69 -14.82
CA SER A 410 -5.48 22.15 -15.88
C SER A 410 -5.77 23.65 -15.84
N GLY A 411 -5.22 24.41 -14.89
CA GLY A 411 -5.45 25.84 -14.73
C GLY A 411 -6.87 26.19 -14.25
N ARG A 412 -7.63 25.21 -13.73
CA ARG A 412 -8.99 25.47 -13.20
C ARG A 412 -8.96 26.19 -11.87
N LYS A 413 -7.94 25.95 -11.06
CA LYS A 413 -7.68 26.62 -9.79
C LYS A 413 -6.20 26.93 -9.65
N ASP A 414 -5.87 27.99 -8.94
CA ASP A 414 -4.52 28.19 -8.44
C ASP A 414 -4.21 27.27 -7.26
N VAL A 415 -2.96 27.30 -6.81
CA VAL A 415 -2.48 26.43 -5.72
C VAL A 415 -3.21 26.73 -4.41
N ASP A 416 -3.47 28.02 -4.13
CA ASP A 416 -4.13 28.44 -2.90
C ASP A 416 -5.57 27.91 -2.84
N ALA A 417 -6.37 28.18 -3.86
CA ALA A 417 -7.77 27.73 -3.92
C ALA A 417 -7.89 26.20 -3.91
N ALA A 418 -7.04 25.49 -4.67
CA ALA A 418 -7.08 24.04 -4.76
C ALA A 418 -6.66 23.37 -3.44
N SER A 419 -5.59 23.88 -2.79
CA SER A 419 -5.12 23.33 -1.51
C SER A 419 -6.08 23.63 -0.36
N ASP A 420 -6.76 24.80 -0.36
CA ASP A 420 -7.79 25.12 0.64
C ASP A 420 -9.02 24.21 0.51
N ASP A 421 -9.44 23.91 -0.71
CA ASP A 421 -10.54 22.96 -0.95
C ASP A 421 -10.17 21.53 -0.57
N ALA A 422 -8.94 21.10 -0.85
CA ALA A 422 -8.42 19.81 -0.41
C ALA A 422 -8.37 19.73 1.12
N ALA A 423 -7.86 20.77 1.80
CA ALA A 423 -7.79 20.84 3.25
C ALA A 423 -9.17 20.71 3.90
N LYS A 424 -10.18 21.40 3.40
CA LYS A 424 -11.56 21.31 3.92
C LYS A 424 -12.12 19.87 3.80
N LYS A 425 -11.86 19.18 2.68
CA LYS A 425 -12.31 17.81 2.48
C LYS A 425 -11.58 16.82 3.39
N MET A 426 -10.28 17.00 3.58
CA MET A 426 -9.49 16.20 4.51
C MET A 426 -9.94 16.42 5.96
N ASP A 427 -10.14 17.68 6.39
CA ASP A 427 -10.61 17.99 7.74
C ASP A 427 -12.01 17.40 8.00
N ALA A 428 -12.91 17.43 7.03
CA ALA A 428 -14.21 16.77 7.14
C ALA A 428 -14.07 15.27 7.36
N ALA A 429 -13.23 14.59 6.58
CA ALA A 429 -12.98 13.16 6.73
C ALA A 429 -12.32 12.82 8.07
N PHE A 430 -11.36 13.63 8.55
CA PHE A 430 -10.74 13.44 9.86
C PHE A 430 -11.75 13.60 10.99
N ALA A 431 -12.66 14.59 10.90
CA ALA A 431 -13.71 14.79 11.88
C ALA A 431 -14.75 13.66 11.93
N GLU A 432 -15.07 13.04 10.79
CA GLU A 432 -15.96 11.88 10.74
C GLU A 432 -15.33 10.60 11.31
N ALA A 433 -14.02 10.50 11.24
CA ALA A 433 -13.26 9.34 11.70
C ALA A 433 -12.83 9.40 13.18
N GLY A 434 -12.78 10.56 13.79
CA GLY A 434 -12.48 10.77 15.21
C GLY A 434 -13.73 10.70 16.05
#